data_bede942ffa56e1154aa75d3ddf91277f
#
_entry.id   bede942ffa56e1154aa75d3ddf91277f
#
_cell.length_a   1.000
_cell.length_b   1.000
_cell.length_c   1.000
_cell.angle_alpha   90.00
_cell.angle_beta   90.00
_cell.angle_gamma   90.00
#
_symmetry.space_group_name_H-M   'P 1'
#
loop_
_entity.id
_entity.type
_entity.pdbx_description
1 polymer ?
#
loop_
_entity_poly.entity_id
_entity_poly.type
_entity_poly.pdbx_seq_one_letter_code
_entity_poly.pdbx_strand_id
1 'polypeptide(L)'
;MAALCGEWFYYDGQKLILGNPKREDTTRAAFDMELQQLRIRSKLEQLNTELYDYDPNTDDYKEDAAPESIEGVNSYMRVAKDRASNFYKEPAKLPAGRAMIDESDIMATTRAHFSRVYSQSSVFEAVSNTCAIRVGELVTTRLPESLQKDCGPDLGRYRVLSITHIVDQKGLYRNKFKGVAGATETLPLPEGFKAPMAFPEPAT
;
A
#
# COMPACT_ATOMS: atom_id res chain seq x y z
N MET A 1 17.71 -1.81 6.51
CA MET A 1 17.35 -3.06 7.21
C MET A 1 15.84 -3.30 7.19
N ALA A 2 14.97 -2.52 7.88
CA ALA A 2 13.54 -2.77 7.93
C ALA A 2 12.89 -2.97 6.54
N ALA A 3 13.17 -2.09 5.61
CA ALA A 3 12.65 -2.17 4.25
C ALA A 3 13.16 -3.40 3.45
N LEU A 4 14.36 -3.91 3.75
CA LEU A 4 14.88 -5.16 3.16
C LEU A 4 14.12 -6.39 3.66
N CYS A 5 13.65 -6.33 4.92
CA CYS A 5 12.83 -7.40 5.51
C CYS A 5 11.33 -7.26 5.17
N GLY A 6 10.95 -6.28 4.34
CA GLY A 6 9.55 -6.01 4.05
C GLY A 6 8.79 -5.34 5.21
N GLU A 7 9.51 -4.98 6.28
CA GLU A 7 8.96 -4.35 7.46
C GLU A 7 8.98 -2.83 7.35
N TRP A 8 8.01 -2.19 7.97
CA TRP A 8 7.94 -0.74 7.98
C TRP A 8 8.53 -0.15 9.27
N PHE A 9 9.20 0.99 9.14
CA PHE A 9 9.75 1.74 10.26
C PHE A 9 9.22 3.17 10.21
N TYR A 10 8.42 3.55 11.20
CA TYR A 10 7.76 4.85 11.20
C TYR A 10 7.55 5.40 12.63
N TYR A 11 7.30 6.71 12.69
CA TYR A 11 6.94 7.41 13.91
C TYR A 11 5.44 7.72 13.90
N ASP A 12 4.69 7.27 14.91
CA ASP A 12 3.22 7.44 15.00
C ASP A 12 2.79 8.75 15.67
N GLY A 13 3.75 9.61 16.01
CA GLY A 13 3.54 10.85 16.76
C GLY A 13 3.87 10.72 18.25
N GLN A 14 4.11 9.49 18.75
CA GLN A 14 4.45 9.22 20.15
C GLN A 14 5.66 8.30 20.29
N LYS A 15 5.79 7.31 19.43
CA LYS A 15 6.86 6.30 19.48
C LYS A 15 7.26 5.82 18.08
N LEU A 16 8.48 5.30 17.98
CA LEU A 16 8.96 4.61 16.80
C LEU A 16 8.42 3.17 16.78
N ILE A 17 7.90 2.76 15.64
CA ILE A 17 7.31 1.44 15.42
C ILE A 17 8.09 0.75 14.32
N LEU A 18 8.51 -0.50 14.57
CA LEU A 18 9.07 -1.41 13.59
C LEU A 18 8.04 -2.50 13.31
N GLY A 19 7.74 -2.73 12.04
CA GLY A 19 6.78 -3.72 11.58
C GLY A 19 5.54 -3.09 10.94
N ASN A 20 4.76 -3.92 10.28
CA ASN A 20 3.52 -3.47 9.65
C ASN A 20 2.50 -3.00 10.70
N PRO A 21 1.82 -1.87 10.44
CA PRO A 21 0.83 -1.37 11.39
C PRO A 21 -0.31 -2.38 11.57
N LYS A 22 -0.47 -2.88 12.78
CA LYS A 22 -1.56 -3.81 13.16
C LYS A 22 -2.76 -3.08 13.78
N ARG A 23 -2.69 -1.75 13.87
CA ARG A 23 -3.69 -0.93 14.54
C ARG A 23 -5.00 -0.93 13.76
N GLU A 24 -6.08 -1.31 14.42
CA GLU A 24 -7.44 -1.28 13.87
C GLU A 24 -8.19 0.01 14.23
N ASP A 25 -7.58 0.87 15.03
CA ASP A 25 -8.17 2.15 15.41
C ASP A 25 -8.48 2.96 14.15
N THR A 26 -9.74 3.32 14.02
CA THR A 26 -10.24 4.05 12.85
C THR A 26 -10.65 5.46 13.26
N THR A 27 -9.96 6.45 12.73
CA THR A 27 -10.35 7.85 12.84
C THR A 27 -11.40 8.17 11.78
N ARG A 28 -12.54 8.71 12.20
CA ARG A 28 -13.59 9.19 11.30
C ARG A 28 -13.41 10.68 11.08
N ALA A 29 -13.30 11.09 9.82
CA ALA A 29 -13.13 12.48 9.44
C ALA A 29 -14.22 12.89 8.45
N ALA A 30 -15.01 13.89 8.79
CA ALA A 30 -16.08 14.38 7.93
C ALA A 30 -15.54 15.41 6.92
N PHE A 31 -15.94 15.26 5.67
CA PHE A 31 -15.65 16.26 4.64
C PHE A 31 -16.40 17.56 4.91
N ASP A 32 -15.78 18.69 4.63
CA ASP A 32 -16.20 20.05 4.98
C ASP A 32 -16.17 20.40 6.48
N MET A 33 -15.78 19.48 7.36
CA MET A 33 -15.53 19.73 8.77
C MET A 33 -14.05 19.53 9.11
N GLU A 34 -13.61 18.26 9.28
CA GLU A 34 -12.21 17.93 9.56
C GLU A 34 -11.38 17.82 8.29
N LEU A 35 -11.98 17.41 7.16
CA LEU A 35 -11.32 17.29 5.86
C LEU A 35 -11.73 18.46 4.96
N GLN A 36 -10.75 19.24 4.51
CA GLN A 36 -10.95 20.40 3.64
C GLN A 36 -10.79 20.02 2.15
N GLN A 37 -9.92 19.08 1.85
CA GLN A 37 -9.65 18.57 0.51
C GLN A 37 -9.49 17.07 0.55
N LEU A 38 -9.95 16.41 -0.49
CA LEU A 38 -9.88 14.97 -0.65
C LEU A 38 -9.63 14.63 -2.10
N ARG A 39 -8.70 13.70 -2.32
CA ARG A 39 -8.37 13.18 -3.64
C ARG A 39 -8.10 11.69 -3.56
N ILE A 40 -8.77 10.91 -4.39
CA ILE A 40 -8.44 9.50 -4.61
C ILE A 40 -7.84 9.38 -6.01
N ARG A 41 -6.65 8.81 -6.08
CA ARG A 41 -5.98 8.48 -7.33
C ARG A 41 -5.98 6.98 -7.51
N SER A 42 -6.45 6.53 -8.66
CA SER A 42 -6.32 5.14 -9.08
C SER A 42 -5.24 5.02 -10.15
N LYS A 43 -4.38 4.02 -10.00
CA LYS A 43 -3.35 3.67 -10.98
C LYS A 43 -3.62 2.28 -11.54
N LEU A 44 -3.28 2.09 -12.80
CA LEU A 44 -3.21 0.77 -13.40
C LEU A 44 -1.82 0.20 -13.10
N GLU A 45 -1.80 -0.81 -12.24
CA GLU A 45 -0.58 -1.54 -11.89
C GLU A 45 -0.68 -2.95 -12.47
N GLN A 46 0.45 -3.51 -12.91
CA GLN A 46 0.48 -4.88 -13.37
C GLN A 46 0.42 -5.83 -12.17
N LEU A 47 -0.76 -6.36 -11.92
CA LEU A 47 -1.04 -7.26 -10.80
C LEU A 47 -0.86 -8.72 -11.17
N ASN A 48 -0.97 -9.06 -12.46
CA ASN A 48 -0.71 -10.39 -12.97
C ASN A 48 0.80 -10.60 -13.04
N THR A 49 1.39 -11.09 -11.95
CA THR A 49 2.83 -11.31 -11.82
C THR A 49 3.09 -12.73 -11.36
N GLU A 50 4.20 -13.29 -11.81
CA GLU A 50 4.71 -14.60 -11.43
C GLU A 50 6.14 -14.39 -10.94
N LEU A 51 6.43 -14.77 -9.69
CA LEU A 51 7.78 -14.73 -9.17
C LEU A 51 8.45 -16.08 -9.40
N TYR A 52 9.74 -16.03 -9.70
CA TYR A 52 10.55 -17.22 -9.86
C TYR A 52 11.90 -17.08 -9.16
N ASP A 53 12.45 -18.24 -8.78
CA ASP A 53 13.80 -18.39 -8.28
C ASP A 53 14.42 -19.65 -8.89
N TYR A 54 15.70 -19.60 -9.21
CA TYR A 54 16.45 -20.72 -9.73
C TYR A 54 17.74 -20.89 -8.95
N ASP A 55 17.92 -22.06 -8.34
CA ASP A 55 19.16 -22.43 -7.65
C ASP A 55 20.03 -23.29 -8.60
N PRO A 56 21.14 -22.75 -9.13
CA PRO A 56 22.03 -23.45 -10.03
C PRO A 56 22.82 -24.61 -9.36
N ASN A 57 22.89 -24.62 -8.02
CA ASN A 57 23.64 -25.67 -7.30
C ASN A 57 22.84 -26.97 -7.21
N THR A 58 21.53 -26.84 -7.11
CA THR A 58 20.61 -27.99 -6.98
C THR A 58 19.79 -28.25 -8.24
N ASP A 59 19.93 -27.40 -9.27
CA ASP A 59 19.08 -27.38 -10.47
C ASP A 59 17.58 -27.34 -10.11
N ASP A 60 17.26 -26.56 -9.09
CA ASP A 60 15.91 -26.42 -8.56
C ASP A 60 15.28 -25.11 -9.03
N TYR A 61 14.05 -25.20 -9.53
CA TYR A 61 13.28 -24.07 -10.04
C TYR A 61 11.98 -23.94 -9.27
N LYS A 62 11.79 -22.79 -8.63
CA LYS A 62 10.57 -22.46 -7.87
C LYS A 62 9.85 -21.30 -8.56
N GLU A 63 8.56 -21.41 -8.68
CA GLU A 63 7.71 -20.32 -9.19
C GLU A 63 6.37 -20.25 -8.45
N ASP A 64 5.81 -19.07 -8.37
CA ASP A 64 4.49 -18.86 -7.81
C ASP A 64 3.81 -17.66 -8.47
N ALA A 65 2.51 -17.80 -8.74
CA ALA A 65 1.69 -16.78 -9.37
C ALA A 65 0.97 -15.92 -8.34
N ALA A 66 0.82 -14.64 -8.66
CA ALA A 66 0.09 -13.70 -7.82
C ALA A 66 -1.36 -14.19 -7.55
N PRO A 67 -1.87 -14.02 -6.32
CA PRO A 67 -3.23 -14.43 -5.99
C PRO A 67 -4.26 -13.62 -6.78
N GLU A 68 -5.41 -14.23 -7.07
CA GLU A 68 -6.48 -13.55 -7.81
C GLU A 68 -7.07 -12.36 -7.06
N SER A 69 -7.09 -12.39 -5.73
CA SER A 69 -7.67 -11.32 -4.92
C SER A 69 -7.10 -11.27 -3.49
N ILE A 70 -7.27 -10.11 -2.86
CA ILE A 70 -7.09 -9.92 -1.42
C ILE A 70 -8.46 -9.53 -0.84
N GLU A 71 -8.77 -10.03 0.35
CA GLU A 71 -9.99 -9.67 1.05
C GLU A 71 -10.01 -8.20 1.50
N GLY A 72 -11.21 -7.63 1.62
CA GLY A 72 -11.41 -6.30 2.20
C GLY A 72 -11.03 -5.12 1.31
N VAL A 73 -10.85 -5.31 0.00
CA VAL A 73 -10.54 -4.22 -0.95
C VAL A 73 -11.75 -3.30 -1.14
N ASN A 74 -11.47 -1.99 -1.30
CA ASN A 74 -12.51 -1.01 -1.61
C ASN A 74 -12.90 -1.04 -3.10
N SER A 75 -14.00 -0.34 -3.44
CA SER A 75 -14.53 -0.29 -4.82
C SER A 75 -13.52 0.29 -5.83
N TYR A 76 -12.72 1.29 -5.43
CA TYR A 76 -11.73 1.92 -6.29
C TYR A 76 -10.59 0.97 -6.66
N MET A 77 -10.11 0.17 -5.71
CA MET A 77 -9.10 -0.86 -5.98
C MET A 77 -9.65 -1.95 -6.91
N ARG A 78 -10.91 -2.36 -6.70
CA ARG A 78 -11.54 -3.37 -7.54
C ARG A 78 -11.63 -2.89 -8.99
N VAL A 79 -12.11 -1.68 -9.22
CA VAL A 79 -12.17 -1.09 -10.55
C VAL A 79 -10.78 -0.96 -11.17
N ALA A 80 -9.77 -0.55 -10.40
CA ALA A 80 -8.39 -0.46 -10.88
C ALA A 80 -7.86 -1.84 -11.30
N LYS A 81 -8.12 -2.88 -10.50
CA LYS A 81 -7.74 -4.27 -10.81
C LYS A 81 -8.42 -4.77 -12.09
N ASP A 82 -9.75 -4.61 -12.21
CA ASP A 82 -10.50 -5.08 -13.38
C ASP A 82 -9.99 -4.42 -14.66
N ARG A 83 -9.68 -3.13 -14.61
CA ARG A 83 -9.09 -2.42 -15.75
C ARG A 83 -7.65 -2.86 -16.03
N ALA A 84 -6.85 -3.07 -14.99
CA ALA A 84 -5.48 -3.55 -15.12
C ALA A 84 -5.44 -4.96 -15.76
N SER A 85 -6.30 -5.87 -15.34
CA SER A 85 -6.41 -7.22 -15.91
C SER A 85 -6.81 -7.22 -17.39
N ASN A 86 -7.63 -6.26 -17.81
CA ASN A 86 -7.97 -6.10 -19.22
C ASN A 86 -6.81 -5.54 -20.06
N PHE A 87 -5.93 -4.76 -19.46
CA PHE A 87 -4.79 -4.14 -20.11
C PHE A 87 -3.57 -5.06 -20.12
N TYR A 88 -3.23 -5.65 -18.97
CA TYR A 88 -2.10 -6.57 -18.79
C TYR A 88 -2.60 -8.02 -18.84
N LYS A 89 -2.73 -8.57 -20.04
CA LYS A 89 -3.23 -9.93 -20.26
C LYS A 89 -2.22 -11.01 -19.89
N GLU A 90 -0.95 -10.75 -20.21
CA GLU A 90 0.14 -11.69 -19.96
C GLU A 90 0.77 -11.45 -18.59
N PRO A 91 1.09 -12.50 -17.82
CA PRO A 91 1.78 -12.35 -16.55
C PRO A 91 3.20 -11.82 -16.75
N ALA A 92 3.63 -10.93 -15.88
CA ALA A 92 5.03 -10.52 -15.82
C ALA A 92 5.81 -11.51 -14.95
N LYS A 93 6.80 -12.19 -15.55
CA LYS A 93 7.74 -13.03 -14.81
C LYS A 93 8.85 -12.18 -14.21
N LEU A 94 8.98 -12.21 -12.90
CA LEU A 94 9.95 -11.42 -12.14
C LEU A 94 10.79 -12.33 -11.26
N PRO A 95 12.12 -12.10 -11.16
CA PRO A 95 12.93 -12.81 -10.20
C PRO A 95 12.51 -12.45 -8.77
N ALA A 96 12.52 -13.42 -7.86
CA ALA A 96 12.12 -13.22 -6.47
C ALA A 96 13.04 -12.25 -5.70
N GLY A 97 14.22 -11.94 -6.23
CA GLY A 97 15.17 -10.96 -5.71
C GLY A 97 16.00 -11.42 -4.51
N ARG A 98 15.76 -12.64 -4.03
CA ARG A 98 16.55 -13.36 -3.03
C ARG A 98 16.38 -14.86 -3.23
N ALA A 99 17.33 -15.65 -2.75
CA ALA A 99 17.20 -17.10 -2.76
C ALA A 99 16.00 -17.56 -1.94
N MET A 100 15.19 -18.46 -2.50
CA MET A 100 14.02 -19.04 -1.86
C MET A 100 14.38 -20.40 -1.27
N ILE A 101 14.07 -20.57 0.02
CA ILE A 101 14.38 -21.79 0.76
C ILE A 101 13.47 -22.93 0.29
N ASP A 102 12.17 -22.65 0.22
CA ASP A 102 11.16 -23.64 -0.17
C ASP A 102 9.98 -22.99 -0.90
N GLU A 103 8.98 -23.78 -1.27
CA GLU A 103 7.77 -23.32 -1.95
C GLU A 103 6.97 -22.36 -1.08
N SER A 104 6.93 -22.56 0.24
CA SER A 104 6.19 -21.64 1.15
C SER A 104 6.81 -20.26 1.21
N ASP A 105 8.14 -20.17 1.04
CA ASP A 105 8.87 -18.91 1.04
C ASP A 105 8.60 -18.10 -0.25
N ILE A 106 8.56 -18.76 -1.42
CA ILE A 106 8.20 -18.06 -2.66
C ILE A 106 6.74 -17.64 -2.66
N MET A 107 5.80 -18.45 -2.17
CA MET A 107 4.38 -18.11 -2.04
C MET A 107 4.18 -16.88 -1.13
N ALA A 108 4.85 -16.85 0.04
CA ALA A 108 4.78 -15.72 0.95
C ALA A 108 5.36 -14.44 0.31
N THR A 109 6.45 -14.58 -0.45
CA THR A 109 7.09 -13.46 -1.16
C THR A 109 6.21 -12.93 -2.28
N THR A 110 5.58 -13.82 -3.08
CA THR A 110 4.64 -13.45 -4.13
C THR A 110 3.42 -12.74 -3.58
N ARG A 111 2.84 -13.25 -2.48
CA ARG A 111 1.71 -12.61 -1.81
C ARG A 111 2.07 -11.23 -1.27
N ALA A 112 3.23 -11.07 -0.66
CA ALA A 112 3.71 -9.79 -0.16
C ALA A 112 3.98 -8.80 -1.31
N HIS A 113 4.56 -9.25 -2.41
CA HIS A 113 4.76 -8.44 -3.62
C HIS A 113 3.43 -7.96 -4.19
N PHE A 114 2.49 -8.88 -4.41
CA PHE A 114 1.15 -8.57 -4.90
C PHE A 114 0.43 -7.56 -3.99
N SER A 115 0.39 -7.81 -2.68
CA SER A 115 -0.23 -6.93 -1.70
C SER A 115 0.37 -5.51 -1.75
N ARG A 116 1.68 -5.40 -1.90
CA ARG A 116 2.41 -4.13 -2.02
C ARG A 116 2.03 -3.37 -3.29
N VAL A 117 2.05 -4.03 -4.44
CA VAL A 117 1.70 -3.41 -5.74
C VAL A 117 0.21 -3.02 -5.73
N TYR A 118 -0.65 -3.92 -5.25
CA TYR A 118 -2.09 -3.67 -5.19
C TYR A 118 -2.44 -2.50 -4.25
N SER A 119 -1.73 -2.33 -3.14
CA SER A 119 -1.96 -1.19 -2.23
C SER A 119 -1.74 0.16 -2.92
N GLN A 120 -0.85 0.22 -3.90
CA GLN A 120 -0.55 1.44 -4.66
C GLN A 120 -1.58 1.74 -5.76
N SER A 121 -2.43 0.77 -6.11
CA SER A 121 -3.47 0.96 -7.13
C SER A 121 -4.53 1.98 -6.74
N SER A 122 -4.68 2.28 -5.45
CA SER A 122 -5.59 3.31 -4.94
C SER A 122 -4.95 4.10 -3.82
N VAL A 123 -4.60 5.35 -4.11
CA VAL A 123 -3.95 6.27 -3.16
C VAL A 123 -4.93 7.37 -2.78
N PHE A 124 -5.07 7.58 -1.48
CA PHE A 124 -5.87 8.62 -0.86
C PHE A 124 -4.97 9.78 -0.42
N GLU A 125 -5.31 10.99 -0.79
CA GLU A 125 -4.64 12.21 -0.34
C GLU A 125 -5.68 13.18 0.21
N ALA A 126 -5.41 13.76 1.37
CA ALA A 126 -6.33 14.73 1.96
C ALA A 126 -5.61 15.83 2.72
N VAL A 127 -6.31 16.94 2.88
CA VAL A 127 -5.93 18.06 3.76
C VAL A 127 -6.94 18.12 4.90
N SER A 128 -6.44 18.17 6.13
CA SER A 128 -7.25 18.15 7.34
C SER A 128 -6.80 19.25 8.30
N ASN A 129 -7.72 19.67 9.17
CA ASN A 129 -7.48 20.61 10.26
C ASN A 129 -7.44 19.91 11.63
N THR A 130 -7.61 18.59 11.69
CA THR A 130 -7.55 17.84 12.95
C THR A 130 -6.18 17.21 13.19
N CYS A 131 -5.70 17.25 14.42
CA CYS A 131 -4.48 16.58 14.86
C CYS A 131 -4.71 15.12 15.29
N ALA A 132 -5.94 14.60 15.17
CA ALA A 132 -6.26 13.24 15.58
C ALA A 132 -5.74 12.16 14.64
N ILE A 133 -5.42 12.52 13.40
CA ILE A 133 -4.93 11.57 12.37
C ILE A 133 -3.45 11.29 12.60
N ARG A 134 -3.07 10.01 12.62
CA ARG A 134 -1.69 9.56 12.85
C ARG A 134 -1.23 8.60 11.76
N VAL A 135 0.09 8.54 11.56
CA VAL A 135 0.71 7.54 10.66
C VAL A 135 0.46 6.13 11.20
N GLY A 136 0.10 5.21 10.33
CA GLY A 136 -0.22 3.83 10.66
C GLY A 136 -1.67 3.58 11.09
N GLU A 137 -2.48 4.62 11.32
CA GLU A 137 -3.90 4.48 11.65
C GLU A 137 -4.78 4.36 10.40
N LEU A 138 -5.98 3.83 10.60
CA LEU A 138 -7.01 3.80 9.57
C LEU A 138 -7.86 5.06 9.63
N VAL A 139 -8.17 5.62 8.47
CA VAL A 139 -9.08 6.76 8.32
C VAL A 139 -10.27 6.36 7.46
N THR A 140 -11.48 6.71 7.90
CA THR A 140 -12.70 6.67 7.09
C THR A 140 -13.22 8.07 6.87
N THR A 141 -13.76 8.32 5.70
CA THR A 141 -14.31 9.64 5.34
C THR A 141 -15.82 9.59 5.31
N ARG A 142 -16.46 10.50 6.05
CA ARG A 142 -17.90 10.73 5.93
C ARG A 142 -18.13 11.85 4.92
N LEU A 143 -18.83 11.54 3.83
CA LEU A 143 -19.25 12.53 2.84
C LEU A 143 -20.61 13.13 3.18
N PRO A 144 -20.85 14.42 2.85
CA PRO A 144 -22.19 15.01 2.88
C PRO A 144 -23.11 14.29 1.87
N GLU A 145 -24.41 14.27 2.15
CA GLU A 145 -25.41 13.55 1.33
C GLU A 145 -25.41 13.99 -0.15
N SER A 146 -25.12 15.27 -0.40
CA SER A 146 -25.01 15.81 -1.75
C SER A 146 -23.95 15.12 -2.60
N LEU A 147 -22.81 14.74 -2.00
CA LEU A 147 -21.70 14.06 -2.67
C LEU A 147 -21.85 12.54 -2.69
N GLN A 148 -22.62 11.97 -1.76
CA GLN A 148 -22.85 10.52 -1.71
C GLN A 148 -23.54 9.98 -2.96
N LYS A 149 -24.34 10.81 -3.65
CA LYS A 149 -25.03 10.44 -4.90
C LYS A 149 -24.04 10.12 -6.01
N ASP A 150 -22.95 10.86 -6.09
CA ASP A 150 -21.96 10.75 -7.16
C ASP A 150 -20.79 9.82 -6.81
N CYS A 151 -20.36 9.81 -5.53
CA CYS A 151 -19.18 9.10 -5.07
C CYS A 151 -19.51 7.80 -4.31
N GLY A 152 -20.79 7.55 -4.02
CA GLY A 152 -21.22 6.48 -3.12
C GLY A 152 -21.13 6.88 -1.64
N PRO A 153 -21.79 6.12 -0.75
CA PRO A 153 -21.89 6.44 0.67
C PRO A 153 -20.57 6.22 1.44
N ASP A 154 -19.70 5.36 0.92
CA ASP A 154 -18.45 4.96 1.57
C ASP A 154 -17.29 4.97 0.58
N LEU A 155 -16.28 5.77 0.88
CA LEU A 155 -15.04 5.81 0.13
C LEU A 155 -14.06 4.68 0.54
N GLY A 156 -14.38 3.91 1.56
CA GLY A 156 -13.54 2.87 2.12
C GLY A 156 -12.64 3.36 3.26
N ARG A 157 -11.87 2.41 3.79
CA ARG A 157 -10.87 2.67 4.83
C ARG A 157 -9.50 2.84 4.20
N TYR A 158 -8.75 3.84 4.67
CA TYR A 158 -7.40 4.11 4.21
C TYR A 158 -6.42 4.13 5.38
N ARG A 159 -5.30 3.46 5.22
CA ARG A 159 -4.19 3.48 6.18
C ARG A 159 -3.25 4.61 5.85
N VAL A 160 -3.00 5.46 6.83
CA VAL A 160 -2.15 6.65 6.68
C VAL A 160 -0.69 6.22 6.58
N LEU A 161 -0.05 6.57 5.45
CA LEU A 161 1.37 6.31 5.19
C LEU A 161 2.26 7.44 5.65
N SER A 162 1.83 8.66 5.41
CA SER A 162 2.61 9.86 5.73
C SER A 162 1.69 11.00 6.08
N ILE A 163 2.17 11.90 6.92
CA ILE A 163 1.48 13.10 7.32
C ILE A 163 2.48 14.25 7.42
N THR A 164 2.11 15.42 6.91
CA THR A 164 2.87 16.66 7.04
C THR A 164 2.04 17.66 7.83
N HIS A 165 2.52 18.05 8.99
CA HIS A 165 1.88 19.06 9.84
C HIS A 165 2.36 20.44 9.44
N ILE A 166 1.43 21.37 9.30
CA ILE A 166 1.69 22.75 8.90
C ILE A 166 0.99 23.67 9.90
N VAL A 167 1.74 24.56 10.50
CA VAL A 167 1.22 25.65 11.33
C VAL A 167 1.64 26.95 10.69
N ASP A 168 0.69 27.82 10.37
CA ASP A 168 1.00 29.12 9.76
C ASP A 168 1.38 30.17 10.82
N GLN A 169 1.79 31.34 10.35
CA GLN A 169 2.17 32.46 11.25
C GLN A 169 1.04 32.97 12.13
N LYS A 170 -0.23 32.66 11.78
CA LYS A 170 -1.42 33.01 12.54
C LYS A 170 -1.83 31.93 13.55
N GLY A 171 -1.05 30.84 13.65
CA GLY A 171 -1.33 29.70 14.50
C GLY A 171 -2.41 28.76 13.95
N LEU A 172 -2.82 28.90 12.69
CA LEU A 172 -3.78 27.99 12.08
C LEU A 172 -3.09 26.68 11.73
N TYR A 173 -3.60 25.61 12.29
CA TYR A 173 -3.11 24.25 12.04
C TYR A 173 -3.82 23.61 10.86
N ARG A 174 -3.06 22.92 10.03
CA ARG A 174 -3.53 21.99 9.00
C ARG A 174 -2.51 20.88 8.80
N ASN A 175 -2.96 19.77 8.27
CA ASN A 175 -2.06 18.71 7.82
C ASN A 175 -2.43 18.24 6.42
N LYS A 176 -1.44 17.67 5.74
CA LYS A 176 -1.61 16.93 4.49
C LYS A 176 -1.20 15.50 4.77
N PHE A 177 -2.06 14.56 4.43
CA PHE A 177 -1.72 13.15 4.61
C PHE A 177 -2.02 12.33 3.36
N LYS A 178 -1.29 11.23 3.25
CA LYS A 178 -1.41 10.26 2.18
C LYS A 178 -1.67 8.90 2.79
N GLY A 179 -2.58 8.14 2.21
CA GLY A 179 -2.92 6.80 2.63
C GLY A 179 -3.13 5.85 1.47
N VAL A 180 -3.10 4.58 1.78
CA VAL A 180 -3.46 3.48 0.87
C VAL A 180 -4.63 2.71 1.44
N ALA A 181 -5.30 1.90 0.62
CA ALA A 181 -6.44 1.13 1.08
C ALA A 181 -6.08 0.25 2.28
N GLY A 182 -6.90 0.32 3.32
CA GLY A 182 -6.64 -0.28 4.63
C GLY A 182 -6.66 -1.80 4.68
N ALA A 183 -7.16 -2.44 3.62
CA ALA A 183 -7.24 -3.89 3.49
C ALA A 183 -5.91 -4.56 3.10
N THR A 184 -4.88 -3.79 2.75
CA THR A 184 -3.59 -4.34 2.31
C THR A 184 -2.76 -4.82 3.49
N GLU A 185 -2.36 -6.08 3.46
CA GLU A 185 -1.55 -6.72 4.53
C GLU A 185 -0.12 -6.18 4.56
N THR A 186 0.43 -5.86 3.39
CA THR A 186 1.81 -5.36 3.24
C THR A 186 1.78 -3.92 2.74
N LEU A 187 2.33 -3.01 3.50
CA LEU A 187 2.39 -1.61 3.10
C LEU A 187 3.41 -1.37 2.00
N PRO A 188 3.15 -0.40 1.11
CA PRO A 188 4.12 -0.02 0.11
C PRO A 188 5.38 0.51 0.78
N LEU A 189 6.51 0.27 0.13
CA LEU A 189 7.78 0.84 0.56
C LEU A 189 7.72 2.37 0.50
N PRO A 190 8.45 3.08 1.38
CA PRO A 190 8.55 4.53 1.32
C PRO A 190 8.99 5.03 -0.07
N GLU A 191 8.49 6.18 -0.49
CA GLU A 191 8.91 6.81 -1.74
C GLU A 191 10.43 7.01 -1.76
N GLY A 192 11.06 6.66 -2.89
CA GLY A 192 12.52 6.75 -3.05
C GLY A 192 13.30 5.54 -2.54
N PHE A 193 12.65 4.58 -1.88
CA PHE A 193 13.32 3.33 -1.55
C PHE A 193 13.49 2.48 -2.82
N LYS A 194 14.74 2.31 -3.24
CA LYS A 194 15.11 1.34 -4.25
C LYS A 194 15.65 0.12 -3.51
N ALA A 195 14.95 -1.01 -3.62
CA ALA A 195 15.54 -2.27 -3.16
C ALA A 195 16.88 -2.46 -3.89
N PRO A 196 17.96 -2.79 -3.19
CA PRO A 196 19.19 -3.17 -3.86
C PRO A 196 18.84 -4.36 -4.77
N MET A 197 19.04 -4.21 -6.08
CA MET A 197 19.00 -5.35 -6.97
C MET A 197 20.20 -6.22 -6.58
N ALA A 198 19.96 -7.41 -6.07
CA ALA A 198 20.97 -8.42 -5.99
C ALA A 198 21.28 -8.84 -7.44
N PHE A 199 22.33 -8.28 -8.02
CA PHE A 199 22.91 -8.91 -9.19
C PHE A 199 23.52 -10.22 -8.72
N PRO A 200 23.22 -11.35 -9.35
CA PRO A 200 23.98 -12.55 -9.10
C PRO A 200 25.46 -12.23 -9.38
N GLU A 201 26.31 -12.41 -8.39
CA GLU A 201 27.74 -12.30 -8.62
C GLU A 201 28.10 -13.29 -9.73
N PRO A 202 28.81 -12.87 -10.77
CA PRO A 202 29.26 -13.81 -11.78
C PRO A 202 30.08 -14.87 -11.08
N ALA A 203 29.69 -16.14 -11.25
CA ALA A 203 30.44 -17.27 -10.73
C ALA A 203 31.88 -17.20 -11.32
N THR A 204 32.84 -16.97 -10.46
CA THR A 204 34.27 -17.03 -10.80
C THR A 204 34.74 -18.47 -10.89
#